data_5209ee78fa78585ad6d143b9c5704718
#
_entry.id   5209ee78fa78585ad6d143b9c5704718
#
_cell.length_a   1.000
_cell.length_b   1.000
_cell.length_c   1.000
_cell.angle_alpha   90.00
_cell.angle_beta   90.00
_cell.angle_gamma   90.00
#
_symmetry.space_group_name_H-M   'P 1'
#
loop_
_entity.id
_entity.type
_entity.pdbx_description
1 polymer ?
#
loop_
_entity_poly.entity_id
_entity_poly.type
_entity_poly.pdbx_seq_one_letter_code
_entity_poly.pdbx_strand_id
1 'polypeptide(L)'
;MKRLIRLLACASVGVVLGVSVYVGLVQSGLAPSPFDPLVRGDIALARSARPGLRVLFVGNSFTFRNGLARMVHDLAVYDRGGPQLFAVEYAAPGWSFEDAANDDGLTRLLQDVRWNVVVLQEQSQLLSFAREEWQRETYPFARALQNEITRDGAHTLLFMTWGYKRGDQHNWPGDSFAGMQGRLSEGYSALAAELRASVAPAGLAWAEALRQRPGLDLWESDGKHPNRHGSYLAACVFYGILTGRDPVRSTFTAGLQPSDARFLQGVAHAIVQETQVSLPAVPRSATFATGP
;
A
#
# COMPACT_ATOMS: atom_id res chain seq x y z
N MET A 1 -49.98 12.91 -6.44
CA MET A 1 -49.12 12.30 -7.47
C MET A 1 -48.33 13.31 -8.30
N LYS A 2 -48.93 14.32 -8.94
CA LYS A 2 -48.18 15.27 -9.80
C LYS A 2 -47.12 16.14 -9.10
N ARG A 3 -47.25 16.46 -7.80
CA ARG A 3 -46.20 17.18 -7.03
C ARG A 3 -45.01 16.34 -6.63
N LEU A 4 -45.19 15.04 -6.39
CA LEU A 4 -44.11 14.12 -6.04
C LEU A 4 -43.21 13.84 -7.24
N ILE A 5 -43.80 13.73 -8.44
CA ILE A 5 -43.05 13.51 -9.69
C ILE A 5 -42.19 14.72 -10.06
N ARG A 6 -42.67 15.95 -9.78
CA ARG A 6 -41.90 17.18 -10.01
C ARG A 6 -40.71 17.31 -9.03
N LEU A 7 -40.85 16.88 -7.78
CA LEU A 7 -39.75 16.90 -6.81
C LEU A 7 -38.67 15.85 -7.14
N LEU A 8 -39.05 14.69 -7.61
CA LEU A 8 -38.09 13.66 -8.06
C LEU A 8 -37.36 14.06 -9.36
N ALA A 9 -38.08 14.74 -10.29
CA ALA A 9 -37.45 15.27 -11.51
C ALA A 9 -36.48 16.44 -11.20
N CYS A 10 -36.80 17.32 -10.26
CA CYS A 10 -35.90 18.40 -9.85
C CYS A 10 -34.68 17.87 -9.12
N ALA A 11 -34.79 16.80 -8.30
CA ALA A 11 -33.65 16.18 -7.61
C ALA A 11 -32.72 15.50 -8.61
N SER A 12 -33.26 14.78 -9.60
CA SER A 12 -32.44 14.12 -10.63
C SER A 12 -31.72 15.13 -11.55
N VAL A 13 -32.37 16.21 -11.92
CA VAL A 13 -31.75 17.29 -12.71
C VAL A 13 -30.67 18.02 -11.91
N GLY A 14 -30.87 18.25 -10.61
CA GLY A 14 -29.87 18.86 -9.74
C GLY A 14 -28.61 17.99 -9.59
N VAL A 15 -28.76 16.67 -9.47
CA VAL A 15 -27.64 15.73 -9.41
C VAL A 15 -26.88 15.69 -10.74
N VAL A 16 -27.58 15.61 -11.87
CA VAL A 16 -26.94 15.60 -13.21
C VAL A 16 -26.20 16.91 -13.47
N LEU A 17 -26.79 18.06 -13.14
CA LEU A 17 -26.10 19.35 -13.27
C LEU A 17 -24.90 19.45 -12.34
N GLY A 18 -25.01 18.99 -11.09
CA GLY A 18 -23.90 18.97 -10.14
C GLY A 18 -22.72 18.11 -10.63
N VAL A 19 -23.01 16.93 -11.15
CA VAL A 19 -21.99 16.05 -11.74
C VAL A 19 -21.35 16.69 -12.97
N SER A 20 -22.15 17.29 -13.87
CA SER A 20 -21.62 17.94 -15.09
C SER A 20 -20.75 19.15 -14.76
N VAL A 21 -21.11 19.95 -13.77
CA VAL A 21 -20.28 21.08 -13.32
C VAL A 21 -18.99 20.56 -12.68
N TYR A 22 -19.05 19.53 -11.84
CA TYR A 22 -17.85 18.94 -11.23
C TYR A 22 -16.91 18.37 -12.28
N VAL A 23 -17.42 17.60 -13.25
CA VAL A 23 -16.61 17.09 -14.38
C VAL A 23 -15.98 18.24 -15.17
N GLY A 24 -16.71 19.30 -15.43
CA GLY A 24 -16.18 20.50 -16.10
C GLY A 24 -15.06 21.18 -15.30
N LEU A 25 -15.20 21.27 -13.98
CA LEU A 25 -14.16 21.83 -13.10
C LEU A 25 -12.91 20.94 -13.05
N VAL A 26 -13.06 19.61 -13.02
CA VAL A 26 -11.95 18.67 -13.09
C VAL A 26 -11.21 18.79 -14.42
N GLN A 27 -11.94 18.80 -15.55
CA GLN A 27 -11.34 18.94 -16.88
C GLN A 27 -10.63 20.27 -17.08
N SER A 28 -11.08 21.35 -16.42
CA SER A 28 -10.43 22.66 -16.43
C SER A 28 -9.30 22.83 -15.40
N GLY A 29 -9.03 21.81 -14.58
CA GLY A 29 -8.03 21.87 -13.51
C GLY A 29 -8.43 22.71 -12.30
N LEU A 30 -9.71 23.15 -12.20
CA LEU A 30 -10.22 23.96 -11.10
C LEU A 30 -10.70 23.14 -9.91
N ALA A 31 -10.87 21.82 -10.07
CA ALA A 31 -11.17 20.88 -9.00
C ALA A 31 -10.31 19.63 -9.14
N PRO A 32 -9.89 18.97 -8.02
CA PRO A 32 -9.17 17.71 -8.09
C PRO A 32 -10.06 16.60 -8.66
N SER A 33 -9.46 15.74 -9.48
CA SER A 33 -10.11 14.54 -9.95
C SER A 33 -10.29 13.53 -8.79
N PRO A 34 -11.37 12.74 -8.76
CA PRO A 34 -11.46 11.63 -7.81
C PRO A 34 -10.39 10.55 -8.06
N PHE A 35 -9.69 10.63 -9.20
CA PHE A 35 -8.59 9.76 -9.57
C PHE A 35 -7.21 10.39 -9.33
N ASP A 36 -7.15 11.65 -8.86
CA ASP A 36 -5.89 12.29 -8.51
C ASP A 36 -5.26 11.58 -7.31
N PRO A 37 -3.92 11.51 -7.26
CA PRO A 37 -3.21 10.91 -6.15
C PRO A 37 -3.53 11.60 -4.83
N LEU A 38 -3.77 10.81 -3.80
CA LEU A 38 -3.94 11.28 -2.44
C LEU A 38 -2.59 11.24 -1.73
N VAL A 39 -2.16 12.38 -1.20
CA VAL A 39 -1.02 12.46 -0.28
C VAL A 39 -1.58 12.43 1.14
N ARG A 40 -1.26 11.40 1.91
CA ARG A 40 -1.67 11.27 3.31
C ARG A 40 -0.45 11.02 4.18
N GLY A 41 -0.55 11.43 5.44
CA GLY A 41 0.54 11.32 6.40
C GLY A 41 1.24 12.65 6.62
N ASP A 42 2.29 12.63 7.42
CA ASP A 42 2.96 13.87 7.86
C ASP A 42 4.13 14.21 6.94
N ILE A 43 3.82 14.72 5.75
CA ILE A 43 4.83 15.13 4.76
C ILE A 43 5.74 16.26 5.30
N ALA A 44 5.23 17.14 6.17
CA ALA A 44 6.01 18.19 6.77
C ALA A 44 7.08 17.61 7.71
N LEU A 45 6.73 16.58 8.49
CA LEU A 45 7.71 15.85 9.31
C LEU A 45 8.70 15.05 8.47
N ALA A 46 8.25 14.44 7.38
CA ALA A 46 9.13 13.73 6.45
C ALA A 46 10.15 14.67 5.79
N ARG A 47 9.77 15.91 5.51
CA ARG A 47 10.66 16.98 5.02
C ARG A 47 11.56 17.61 6.10
N SER A 48 11.26 17.39 7.36
CA SER A 48 12.02 17.99 8.47
C SER A 48 13.39 17.32 8.67
N ALA A 49 14.30 18.00 9.36
CA ALA A 49 15.59 17.44 9.75
C ALA A 49 15.50 16.47 10.95
N ARG A 50 14.30 16.13 11.44
CA ARG A 50 14.14 15.22 12.58
C ARG A 50 14.69 13.84 12.24
N PRO A 51 15.44 13.20 13.15
CA PRO A 51 15.89 11.84 12.96
C PRO A 51 14.68 10.89 12.94
N GLY A 52 14.72 9.89 12.08
CA GLY A 52 13.64 8.90 11.96
C GLY A 52 13.64 8.21 10.61
N LEU A 53 12.99 7.07 10.55
CA LEU A 53 12.80 6.29 9.33
C LEU A 53 11.70 6.93 8.47
N ARG A 54 12.02 7.36 7.27
CA ARG A 54 11.08 7.95 6.30
C ARG A 54 10.67 6.91 5.29
N VAL A 55 9.38 6.61 5.26
CA VAL A 55 8.79 5.58 4.39
C VAL A 55 7.69 6.20 3.53
N LEU A 56 7.83 6.07 2.21
CA LEU A 56 6.80 6.44 1.26
C LEU A 56 6.09 5.18 0.77
N PHE A 57 4.78 5.15 0.85
CA PHE A 57 3.94 4.08 0.30
C PHE A 57 3.30 4.57 -1.00
N VAL A 58 3.67 3.96 -2.11
CA VAL A 58 3.15 4.27 -3.45
C VAL A 58 2.27 3.10 -3.91
N GLY A 59 1.06 3.39 -4.37
CA GLY A 59 0.16 2.34 -4.87
C GLY A 59 -1.25 2.82 -5.11
N ASN A 60 -2.22 1.97 -4.82
CA ASN A 60 -3.63 2.21 -5.07
C ASN A 60 -4.50 1.97 -3.83
N SER A 61 -5.77 1.59 -4.05
CA SER A 61 -6.72 1.35 -2.95
C SER A 61 -6.26 0.28 -1.95
N PHE A 62 -5.41 -0.67 -2.34
CA PHE A 62 -4.85 -1.67 -1.43
C PHE A 62 -3.85 -1.03 -0.46
N THR A 63 -3.22 0.07 -0.85
CA THR A 63 -2.32 0.86 -0.01
C THR A 63 -3.09 1.84 0.87
N PHE A 64 -4.06 2.62 0.33
CA PHE A 64 -4.67 3.69 1.11
C PHE A 64 -5.90 3.27 1.95
N ARG A 65 -6.50 2.10 1.66
CA ARG A 65 -7.65 1.63 2.46
C ARG A 65 -7.28 1.48 3.93
N ASN A 66 -8.18 1.91 4.80
CA ASN A 66 -8.02 1.90 6.25
C ASN A 66 -6.79 2.66 6.78
N GLY A 67 -6.06 3.43 5.93
CA GLY A 67 -4.88 4.20 6.33
C GLY A 67 -3.68 3.31 6.69
N LEU A 68 -3.26 2.43 5.80
CA LEU A 68 -2.17 1.48 6.02
C LEU A 68 -0.89 2.13 6.56
N ALA A 69 -0.40 3.19 5.91
CA ALA A 69 0.81 3.88 6.36
C ALA A 69 0.65 4.47 7.76
N ARG A 70 -0.53 5.01 8.08
CA ARG A 70 -0.84 5.48 9.43
C ARG A 70 -0.83 4.34 10.44
N MET A 71 -1.36 3.15 10.11
CA MET A 71 -1.28 1.99 11.01
C MET A 71 0.16 1.57 11.28
N VAL A 72 1.05 1.62 10.27
CA VAL A 72 2.49 1.33 10.42
C VAL A 72 3.14 2.34 11.36
N HIS A 73 2.84 3.64 11.19
CA HIS A 73 3.30 4.69 12.09
C HIS A 73 2.82 4.45 13.53
N ASP A 74 1.54 4.17 13.71
CA ASP A 74 0.94 3.97 15.04
C ASP A 74 1.50 2.72 15.73
N LEU A 75 1.78 1.64 15.00
CA LEU A 75 2.49 0.48 15.55
C LEU A 75 3.85 0.88 16.18
N ALA A 76 4.59 1.79 15.53
CA ALA A 76 5.86 2.29 16.08
C ALA A 76 5.66 3.20 17.30
N VAL A 77 4.65 4.08 17.28
CA VAL A 77 4.33 4.98 18.39
C VAL A 77 3.92 4.21 19.64
N TYR A 78 3.14 3.15 19.48
CA TYR A 78 2.63 2.33 20.57
C TYR A 78 3.53 1.13 20.94
N ASP A 79 4.70 0.97 20.31
CA ASP A 79 5.76 0.08 20.79
C ASP A 79 6.69 0.84 21.72
N ARG A 80 6.70 0.45 22.99
CA ARG A 80 7.58 1.08 23.99
C ARG A 80 9.06 0.99 23.59
N GLY A 81 9.66 2.13 23.32
CA GLY A 81 11.02 2.23 22.77
C GLY A 81 11.09 1.90 21.28
N GLY A 82 9.96 2.01 20.58
CA GLY A 82 9.90 1.93 19.12
C GLY A 82 10.66 3.06 18.43
N PRO A 83 11.08 2.86 17.18
CA PRO A 83 11.77 3.89 16.42
C PRO A 83 10.83 5.01 16.01
N GLN A 84 11.37 6.22 15.83
CA GLN A 84 10.63 7.26 15.15
C GLN A 84 10.48 6.90 13.67
N LEU A 85 9.24 6.83 13.18
CA LEU A 85 8.90 6.43 11.84
C LEU A 85 7.91 7.44 11.25
N PHE A 86 8.23 7.99 10.08
CA PHE A 86 7.38 8.89 9.31
C PHE A 86 6.88 8.13 8.08
N ALA A 87 5.60 7.80 8.08
CA ALA A 87 4.97 7.10 6.98
C ALA A 87 4.06 8.05 6.20
N VAL A 88 4.26 8.10 4.89
CA VAL A 88 3.49 8.90 3.95
C VAL A 88 2.92 8.00 2.88
N GLU A 89 1.67 8.22 2.50
CA GLU A 89 1.02 7.57 1.36
C GLU A 89 0.97 8.53 0.18
N TYR A 90 1.27 8.01 -1.00
CA TYR A 90 1.02 8.63 -2.30
C TYR A 90 0.34 7.61 -3.19
N ALA A 91 -0.97 7.68 -3.31
CA ALA A 91 -1.73 6.62 -3.96
C ALA A 91 -3.02 7.15 -4.60
N ALA A 92 -3.43 6.52 -5.71
CA ALA A 92 -4.70 6.81 -6.36
C ALA A 92 -5.51 5.53 -6.65
N PRO A 93 -6.84 5.62 -6.80
CA PRO A 93 -7.66 4.46 -7.09
C PRO A 93 -7.24 3.77 -8.39
N GLY A 94 -6.97 2.46 -8.30
CA GLY A 94 -6.66 1.63 -9.47
C GLY A 94 -5.27 1.80 -10.08
N TRP A 95 -4.43 2.67 -9.54
CA TRP A 95 -3.08 2.92 -10.06
C TRP A 95 -2.26 1.66 -10.24
N SER A 96 -1.55 1.64 -11.37
CA SER A 96 -0.47 0.71 -11.71
C SER A 96 0.89 1.39 -11.55
N PHE A 97 1.97 0.64 -11.79
CA PHE A 97 3.30 1.23 -11.89
C PHE A 97 3.45 2.16 -13.09
N GLU A 98 2.70 1.93 -14.17
CA GLU A 98 2.65 2.84 -15.31
C GLU A 98 2.14 4.22 -14.89
N ASP A 99 1.00 4.26 -14.19
CA ASP A 99 0.44 5.52 -13.70
C ASP A 99 1.41 6.23 -12.76
N ALA A 100 2.01 5.50 -11.83
CA ALA A 100 2.96 6.04 -10.86
C ALA A 100 4.26 6.57 -11.52
N ALA A 101 4.80 5.84 -12.51
CA ALA A 101 6.02 6.24 -13.21
C ALA A 101 5.84 7.48 -14.11
N ASN A 102 4.62 7.74 -14.54
CA ASN A 102 4.26 8.89 -15.38
C ASN A 102 3.70 10.08 -14.58
N ASP A 103 3.68 9.99 -13.23
CA ASP A 103 3.15 11.05 -12.38
C ASP A 103 4.25 12.02 -11.93
N ASP A 104 4.15 13.27 -12.41
CA ASP A 104 5.09 14.34 -12.06
C ASP A 104 5.06 14.70 -10.57
N GLY A 105 3.93 14.51 -9.89
CA GLY A 105 3.78 14.77 -8.46
C GLY A 105 4.59 13.79 -7.63
N LEU A 106 4.54 12.50 -7.99
CA LEU A 106 5.36 11.46 -7.36
C LEU A 106 6.85 11.72 -7.61
N THR A 107 7.22 12.04 -8.86
CA THR A 107 8.60 12.35 -9.22
C THR A 107 9.15 13.50 -8.37
N ARG A 108 8.41 14.60 -8.23
CA ARG A 108 8.79 15.71 -7.35
C ARG A 108 8.88 15.27 -5.89
N LEU A 109 7.94 14.47 -5.39
CA LEU A 109 7.95 14.00 -4.01
C LEU A 109 9.14 13.09 -3.71
N LEU A 110 9.56 12.26 -4.65
CA LEU A 110 10.76 11.43 -4.54
C LEU A 110 12.03 12.29 -4.45
N GLN A 111 12.09 13.39 -5.19
CA GLN A 111 13.25 14.32 -5.20
C GLN A 111 13.27 15.26 -3.99
N ASP A 112 12.12 15.71 -3.52
CA ASP A 112 12.00 16.71 -2.45
C ASP A 112 12.28 16.14 -1.05
N VAL A 113 12.19 14.83 -0.86
CA VAL A 113 12.32 14.16 0.44
C VAL A 113 13.35 13.05 0.37
N ARG A 114 14.29 13.03 1.28
CA ARG A 114 15.23 11.91 1.43
C ARG A 114 14.54 10.73 2.11
N TRP A 115 13.93 9.89 1.30
CA TRP A 115 13.32 8.65 1.76
C TRP A 115 14.38 7.62 2.17
N ASN A 116 14.06 6.81 3.17
CA ASN A 116 14.86 5.63 3.49
C ASN A 116 14.34 4.41 2.75
N VAL A 117 13.01 4.30 2.67
CA VAL A 117 12.32 3.19 1.99
C VAL A 117 11.16 3.76 1.18
N VAL A 118 11.02 3.28 -0.04
CA VAL A 118 9.82 3.48 -0.86
C VAL A 118 9.16 2.13 -1.09
N VAL A 119 7.94 2.00 -0.59
CA VAL A 119 7.09 0.83 -0.78
C VAL A 119 6.36 0.98 -2.10
N LEU A 120 6.48 0.01 -2.99
CA LEU A 120 5.80 -0.02 -4.28
C LEU A 120 4.76 -1.13 -4.33
N GLN A 121 3.49 -0.77 -4.60
CA GLN A 121 2.39 -1.70 -4.78
C GLN A 121 1.82 -1.57 -6.19
N GLU A 122 1.94 -2.65 -6.96
CA GLU A 122 1.39 -2.76 -8.32
C GLU A 122 -0.14 -2.94 -8.29
N GLN A 123 -0.81 -2.66 -9.39
CA GLN A 123 -2.23 -2.96 -9.54
C GLN A 123 -2.49 -4.44 -9.14
N SER A 124 -3.59 -4.67 -8.41
CA SER A 124 -3.82 -5.89 -7.64
C SER A 124 -3.84 -7.21 -8.43
N GLN A 125 -3.95 -7.17 -9.75
CA GLN A 125 -4.04 -8.34 -10.62
C GLN A 125 -2.81 -8.53 -11.50
N LEU A 126 -2.11 -7.44 -11.90
CA LEU A 126 -1.10 -7.49 -12.96
C LEU A 126 -0.02 -8.55 -12.72
N LEU A 127 0.50 -8.65 -11.50
CA LEU A 127 1.50 -9.67 -11.18
C LEU A 127 0.92 -11.08 -10.96
N SER A 128 -0.39 -11.28 -11.16
CA SER A 128 -1.02 -12.61 -11.19
C SER A 128 -1.28 -13.11 -12.61
N PHE A 129 -1.00 -12.31 -13.64
CA PHE A 129 -1.13 -12.71 -15.05
C PHE A 129 0.05 -13.54 -15.55
N ALA A 130 0.11 -13.82 -16.85
CA ALA A 130 1.22 -14.56 -17.44
C ALA A 130 2.53 -13.74 -17.40
N ARG A 131 3.66 -14.46 -17.40
CA ARG A 131 4.99 -13.83 -17.26
C ARG A 131 5.26 -12.80 -18.36
N GLU A 132 4.86 -13.10 -19.56
CA GLU A 132 5.03 -12.25 -20.72
C GLU A 132 4.25 -10.93 -20.58
N GLU A 133 3.12 -10.96 -19.88
CA GLU A 133 2.28 -9.78 -19.63
C GLU A 133 2.97 -8.84 -18.64
N TRP A 134 3.40 -9.33 -17.46
CA TRP A 134 4.06 -8.43 -16.52
C TRP A 134 5.44 -7.96 -16.98
N GLN A 135 6.15 -8.74 -17.81
CA GLN A 135 7.39 -8.27 -18.43
C GLN A 135 7.15 -7.08 -19.39
N ARG A 136 5.99 -7.03 -20.03
CA ARG A 136 5.59 -5.95 -20.93
C ARG A 136 4.93 -4.80 -20.20
N GLU A 137 4.00 -5.09 -19.30
CA GLU A 137 3.11 -4.09 -18.69
C GLU A 137 3.64 -3.52 -17.37
N THR A 138 4.49 -4.25 -16.66
CA THR A 138 4.96 -3.87 -15.32
C THR A 138 6.45 -3.54 -15.29
N TYR A 139 7.33 -4.37 -15.88
CA TYR A 139 8.77 -4.24 -15.71
C TYR A 139 9.36 -2.91 -16.20
N PRO A 140 8.96 -2.33 -17.34
CA PRO A 140 9.51 -1.05 -17.78
C PRO A 140 9.30 0.06 -16.77
N PHE A 141 8.09 0.13 -16.21
CA PHE A 141 7.70 1.16 -15.24
C PHE A 141 8.30 0.89 -13.85
N ALA A 142 8.36 -0.38 -13.44
CA ALA A 142 9.03 -0.77 -12.21
C ALA A 142 10.52 -0.38 -12.21
N ARG A 143 11.23 -0.57 -13.33
CA ARG A 143 12.63 -0.13 -13.50
C ARG A 143 12.75 1.39 -13.46
N ALA A 144 11.83 2.12 -14.10
CA ALA A 144 11.81 3.58 -14.07
C ALA A 144 11.65 4.10 -12.63
N LEU A 145 10.67 3.57 -11.88
CA LEU A 145 10.47 3.89 -10.46
C LEU A 145 11.70 3.52 -9.62
N GLN A 146 12.27 2.32 -9.83
CA GLN A 146 13.47 1.88 -9.12
C GLN A 146 14.64 2.85 -9.31
N ASN A 147 14.86 3.32 -10.54
CA ASN A 147 15.94 4.27 -10.85
C ASN A 147 15.74 5.60 -10.11
N GLU A 148 14.51 6.13 -10.07
CA GLU A 148 14.20 7.35 -9.32
C GLU A 148 14.40 7.16 -7.82
N ILE A 149 13.92 6.05 -7.26
CA ILE A 149 14.00 5.73 -5.83
C ILE A 149 15.45 5.60 -5.37
N THR A 150 16.27 4.89 -6.13
CA THR A 150 17.65 4.59 -5.72
C THR A 150 18.63 5.72 -5.99
N ARG A 151 18.25 6.75 -6.75
CA ARG A 151 19.10 7.91 -7.06
C ARG A 151 19.64 8.57 -5.80
N ASP A 152 18.79 8.75 -4.78
CA ASP A 152 19.14 9.37 -3.50
C ASP A 152 19.36 8.35 -2.37
N GLY A 153 19.58 7.09 -2.72
CA GLY A 153 19.94 6.01 -1.80
C GLY A 153 18.78 5.39 -1.01
N ALA A 154 17.53 5.62 -1.43
CA ALA A 154 16.39 4.94 -0.85
C ALA A 154 16.33 3.46 -1.28
N HIS A 155 15.73 2.61 -0.45
CA HIS A 155 15.49 1.20 -0.75
C HIS A 155 14.08 0.99 -1.27
N THR A 156 13.94 0.20 -2.33
CA THR A 156 12.64 -0.27 -2.81
C THR A 156 12.20 -1.49 -2.01
N LEU A 157 10.96 -1.43 -1.51
CA LEU A 157 10.28 -2.55 -0.86
C LEU A 157 8.99 -2.86 -1.63
N LEU A 158 8.93 -3.98 -2.29
CA LEU A 158 7.74 -4.39 -3.04
C LEU A 158 6.67 -4.88 -2.06
N PHE A 159 5.45 -4.40 -2.22
CA PHE A 159 4.31 -4.82 -1.44
C PHE A 159 3.60 -6.01 -2.11
N MET A 160 3.98 -7.22 -1.76
CA MET A 160 3.23 -8.41 -2.19
C MET A 160 1.84 -8.39 -1.57
N THR A 161 0.84 -8.10 -2.39
CA THR A 161 -0.56 -8.06 -2.00
C THR A 161 -1.14 -9.48 -1.89
N TRP A 162 -2.41 -9.58 -1.57
CA TRP A 162 -3.16 -10.82 -1.38
C TRP A 162 -4.06 -11.12 -2.57
N GLY A 163 -4.37 -12.39 -2.76
CA GLY A 163 -5.38 -12.86 -3.72
C GLY A 163 -6.79 -12.41 -3.31
N TYR A 164 -7.66 -12.25 -4.30
CA TYR A 164 -9.08 -12.03 -4.04
C TYR A 164 -9.69 -13.23 -3.30
N LYS A 165 -10.72 -13.02 -2.50
CA LYS A 165 -11.37 -14.05 -1.67
C LYS A 165 -11.77 -15.29 -2.45
N ARG A 166 -12.19 -15.11 -3.69
CA ARG A 166 -12.58 -16.18 -4.64
C ARG A 166 -11.61 -16.33 -5.80
N GLY A 167 -10.41 -15.73 -5.72
CA GLY A 167 -9.53 -15.62 -6.85
C GLY A 167 -10.04 -14.65 -7.91
N ASP A 168 -9.36 -14.58 -9.04
CA ASP A 168 -9.72 -13.73 -10.18
C ASP A 168 -10.67 -14.48 -11.12
N GLN A 169 -11.96 -14.53 -10.75
CA GLN A 169 -13.00 -15.23 -11.52
C GLN A 169 -13.21 -14.64 -12.92
N HIS A 170 -12.82 -13.38 -13.15
CA HIS A 170 -12.99 -12.72 -14.44
C HIS A 170 -12.02 -13.27 -15.47
N ASN A 171 -10.74 -13.38 -15.10
CA ASN A 171 -9.67 -13.80 -16.02
C ASN A 171 -9.44 -15.33 -15.93
N TRP A 172 -9.72 -15.95 -14.79
CA TRP A 172 -9.60 -17.39 -14.55
C TRP A 172 -10.89 -17.95 -13.95
N PRO A 173 -11.87 -18.37 -14.77
CA PRO A 173 -13.09 -19.04 -14.26
C PRO A 173 -12.74 -20.26 -13.39
N GLY A 174 -13.30 -20.30 -12.19
CA GLY A 174 -12.98 -21.35 -11.22
C GLY A 174 -11.72 -21.13 -10.37
N ASP A 175 -11.10 -19.94 -10.47
CA ASP A 175 -9.96 -19.58 -9.65
C ASP A 175 -10.28 -19.58 -8.14
N SER A 176 -9.26 -19.54 -7.32
CA SER A 176 -9.36 -19.51 -5.86
C SER A 176 -8.40 -18.50 -5.27
N PHE A 177 -8.61 -18.13 -3.99
CA PHE A 177 -7.64 -17.33 -3.24
C PHE A 177 -6.23 -17.93 -3.35
N ALA A 178 -6.09 -19.22 -3.10
CA ALA A 178 -4.78 -19.90 -3.12
C ALA A 178 -4.15 -19.88 -4.52
N GLY A 179 -4.93 -20.06 -5.58
CA GLY A 179 -4.45 -20.01 -6.96
C GLY A 179 -3.93 -18.62 -7.32
N MET A 180 -4.73 -17.58 -7.06
CA MET A 180 -4.33 -16.20 -7.30
C MET A 180 -3.14 -15.80 -6.43
N GLN A 181 -3.11 -16.19 -5.14
CA GLN A 181 -2.00 -15.90 -4.25
C GLN A 181 -0.70 -16.55 -4.73
N GLY A 182 -0.76 -17.78 -5.21
CA GLY A 182 0.41 -18.46 -5.79
C GLY A 182 1.01 -17.68 -6.95
N ARG A 183 0.17 -17.23 -7.90
CA ARG A 183 0.60 -16.42 -9.04
C ARG A 183 1.17 -15.05 -8.61
N LEU A 184 0.51 -14.35 -7.66
CA LEU A 184 1.04 -13.10 -7.11
C LEU A 184 2.40 -13.31 -6.45
N SER A 185 2.57 -14.39 -5.68
CA SER A 185 3.84 -14.69 -5.02
C SER A 185 4.96 -14.94 -6.03
N GLU A 186 4.68 -15.64 -7.12
CA GLU A 186 5.62 -15.83 -8.22
C GLU A 186 5.97 -14.49 -8.89
N GLY A 187 4.96 -13.70 -9.28
CA GLY A 187 5.15 -12.42 -9.95
C GLY A 187 5.96 -11.42 -9.13
N TYR A 188 5.63 -11.26 -7.84
CA TYR A 188 6.40 -10.38 -6.94
C TYR A 188 7.81 -10.88 -6.68
N SER A 189 8.02 -12.20 -6.58
CA SER A 189 9.36 -12.77 -6.42
C SER A 189 10.24 -12.57 -7.65
N ALA A 190 9.65 -12.74 -8.84
CA ALA A 190 10.36 -12.51 -10.10
C ALA A 190 10.68 -11.02 -10.29
N LEU A 191 9.76 -10.11 -9.97
CA LEU A 191 9.99 -8.68 -10.02
C LEU A 191 11.07 -8.24 -9.01
N ALA A 192 11.05 -8.81 -7.80
CA ALA A 192 12.07 -8.55 -6.79
C ALA A 192 13.48 -8.94 -7.26
N ALA A 193 13.60 -10.10 -7.90
CA ALA A 193 14.87 -10.56 -8.49
C ALA A 193 15.32 -9.61 -9.61
N GLU A 194 14.41 -9.15 -10.47
CA GLU A 194 14.68 -8.20 -11.54
C GLU A 194 15.22 -6.87 -11.01
N LEU A 195 14.58 -6.32 -9.98
CA LEU A 195 14.92 -5.03 -9.39
C LEU A 195 16.00 -5.11 -8.31
N ARG A 196 16.41 -6.31 -7.86
CA ARG A 196 17.22 -6.52 -6.66
C ARG A 196 16.60 -5.84 -5.43
N ALA A 197 15.27 -5.90 -5.33
CA ALA A 197 14.48 -5.29 -4.27
C ALA A 197 14.05 -6.32 -3.23
N SER A 198 13.70 -5.86 -2.03
CA SER A 198 13.06 -6.69 -1.01
C SER A 198 11.54 -6.78 -1.24
N VAL A 199 10.89 -7.82 -0.68
CA VAL A 199 9.45 -8.01 -0.76
C VAL A 199 8.85 -8.02 0.65
N ALA A 200 7.82 -7.23 0.90
CA ALA A 200 6.96 -7.33 2.06
C ALA A 200 5.87 -8.38 1.79
N PRO A 201 5.92 -9.56 2.43
CA PRO A 201 5.10 -10.72 2.06
C PRO A 201 3.71 -10.68 2.73
N ALA A 202 2.97 -9.56 2.59
CA ALA A 202 1.67 -9.42 3.22
C ALA A 202 0.66 -10.45 2.73
N GLY A 203 0.69 -10.82 1.45
CA GLY A 203 -0.16 -11.87 0.90
C GLY A 203 0.12 -13.26 1.51
N LEU A 204 1.37 -13.58 1.83
CA LEU A 204 1.71 -14.81 2.54
C LEU A 204 1.20 -14.77 3.99
N ALA A 205 1.28 -13.63 4.66
CA ALA A 205 0.69 -13.46 6.00
C ALA A 205 -0.83 -13.64 5.98
N TRP A 206 -1.51 -13.17 4.92
CA TRP A 206 -2.94 -13.41 4.72
C TRP A 206 -3.24 -14.92 4.57
N ALA A 207 -2.49 -15.63 3.73
CA ALA A 207 -2.63 -17.06 3.55
C ALA A 207 -2.45 -17.83 4.87
N GLU A 208 -1.45 -17.45 5.65
CA GLU A 208 -1.17 -18.07 6.95
C GLU A 208 -2.25 -17.76 8.00
N ALA A 209 -2.74 -16.51 8.06
CA ALA A 209 -3.82 -16.13 8.95
C ALA A 209 -5.10 -16.93 8.67
N LEU A 210 -5.45 -17.10 7.40
CA LEU A 210 -6.61 -17.89 6.97
C LEU A 210 -6.41 -19.39 7.22
N ARG A 211 -5.20 -19.91 7.08
CA ARG A 211 -4.87 -21.30 7.40
C ARG A 211 -5.06 -21.60 8.89
N GLN A 212 -4.62 -20.68 9.76
CA GLN A 212 -4.76 -20.83 11.22
C GLN A 212 -6.18 -20.56 11.70
N ARG A 213 -6.90 -19.62 11.06
CA ARG A 213 -8.28 -19.25 11.40
C ARG A 213 -9.15 -19.18 10.14
N PRO A 214 -9.67 -20.30 9.62
CA PRO A 214 -10.44 -20.33 8.37
C PRO A 214 -11.70 -19.46 8.37
N GLY A 215 -12.26 -19.14 9.55
CA GLY A 215 -13.42 -18.25 9.69
C GLY A 215 -13.07 -16.75 9.75
N LEU A 216 -11.80 -16.38 9.72
CA LEU A 216 -11.39 -14.98 9.74
C LEU A 216 -11.70 -14.32 8.39
N ASP A 217 -12.36 -13.16 8.42
CA ASP A 217 -12.58 -12.36 7.22
C ASP A 217 -11.57 -11.19 7.19
N LEU A 218 -10.79 -11.14 6.11
CA LEU A 218 -9.77 -10.11 5.89
C LEU A 218 -10.17 -9.13 4.78
N TRP A 219 -11.25 -9.42 4.04
CA TRP A 219 -11.73 -8.63 2.92
C TRP A 219 -12.93 -7.77 3.29
N GLU A 220 -13.14 -6.71 2.54
CA GLU A 220 -14.43 -6.03 2.46
C GLU A 220 -15.45 -6.91 1.72
N SER A 221 -16.70 -6.47 1.66
CA SER A 221 -17.80 -7.22 1.03
C SER A 221 -17.59 -7.51 -0.46
N ASP A 222 -16.72 -6.75 -1.12
CA ASP A 222 -16.36 -6.97 -2.54
C ASP A 222 -15.40 -8.16 -2.74
N GLY A 223 -14.86 -8.73 -1.67
CA GLY A 223 -13.92 -9.84 -1.71
C GLY A 223 -12.55 -9.52 -2.30
N LYS A 224 -12.20 -8.26 -2.43
CA LYS A 224 -10.94 -7.77 -3.01
C LYS A 224 -10.18 -6.85 -2.07
N HIS A 225 -10.82 -5.73 -1.68
CA HIS A 225 -10.22 -4.75 -0.79
C HIS A 225 -10.06 -5.28 0.63
N PRO A 226 -9.05 -4.80 1.35
CA PRO A 226 -8.83 -5.21 2.73
C PRO A 226 -9.87 -4.56 3.65
N ASN A 227 -10.46 -5.34 4.53
CA ASN A 227 -11.11 -4.77 5.69
C ASN A 227 -10.06 -4.34 6.73
N ARG A 228 -10.50 -3.89 7.91
CA ARG A 228 -9.57 -3.42 8.95
C ARG A 228 -8.60 -4.50 9.45
N HIS A 229 -9.02 -5.76 9.57
CA HIS A 229 -8.14 -6.88 9.95
C HIS A 229 -7.06 -7.10 8.90
N GLY A 230 -7.43 -7.11 7.62
CA GLY A 230 -6.50 -7.29 6.51
C GLY A 230 -5.46 -6.18 6.42
N SER A 231 -5.88 -4.90 6.52
CA SER A 231 -4.95 -3.78 6.55
C SER A 231 -4.04 -3.81 7.77
N TYR A 232 -4.56 -4.18 8.94
CA TYR A 232 -3.76 -4.27 10.16
C TYR A 232 -2.71 -5.39 10.07
N LEU A 233 -3.06 -6.55 9.51
CA LEU A 233 -2.09 -7.62 9.26
C LEU A 233 -0.96 -7.15 8.34
N ALA A 234 -1.29 -6.49 7.22
CA ALA A 234 -0.29 -5.91 6.33
C ALA A 234 0.58 -4.86 7.06
N ALA A 235 -0.02 -3.99 7.87
CA ALA A 235 0.71 -3.01 8.67
C ALA A 235 1.71 -3.67 9.63
N CYS A 236 1.34 -4.78 10.29
CA CYS A 236 2.22 -5.54 11.17
C CYS A 236 3.41 -6.16 10.39
N VAL A 237 3.19 -6.65 9.17
CA VAL A 237 4.27 -7.14 8.30
C VAL A 237 5.25 -6.00 7.98
N PHE A 238 4.74 -4.85 7.51
CA PHE A 238 5.59 -3.70 7.24
C PHE A 238 6.35 -3.22 8.48
N TYR A 239 5.67 -3.12 9.62
CA TYR A 239 6.31 -2.73 10.87
C TYR A 239 7.49 -3.65 11.21
N GLY A 240 7.29 -4.97 11.12
CA GLY A 240 8.33 -5.96 11.38
C GLY A 240 9.55 -5.79 10.46
N ILE A 241 9.34 -5.62 9.15
CA ILE A 241 10.42 -5.46 8.16
C ILE A 241 11.14 -4.11 8.33
N LEU A 242 10.38 -3.02 8.45
CA LEU A 242 10.92 -1.66 8.51
C LEU A 242 11.72 -1.39 9.78
N THR A 243 11.36 -2.04 10.89
CA THR A 243 11.96 -1.78 12.19
C THR A 243 12.85 -2.91 12.71
N GLY A 244 12.73 -4.09 12.15
CA GLY A 244 13.35 -5.33 12.68
C GLY A 244 12.77 -5.76 14.03
N ARG A 245 11.60 -5.23 14.42
CA ARG A 245 10.99 -5.47 15.74
C ARG A 245 9.74 -6.34 15.60
N ASP A 246 9.48 -7.10 16.65
CA ASP A 246 8.27 -7.91 16.76
C ASP A 246 7.03 -7.00 16.92
N PRO A 247 6.02 -7.07 16.02
CA PRO A 247 4.78 -6.30 16.13
C PRO A 247 4.00 -6.54 17.43
N VAL A 248 4.19 -7.70 18.07
CA VAL A 248 3.56 -8.07 19.36
C VAL A 248 3.94 -7.09 20.49
N ARG A 249 5.03 -6.35 20.33
CA ARG A 249 5.47 -5.32 21.30
C ARG A 249 4.58 -4.08 21.31
N SER A 250 3.88 -3.82 20.20
CA SER A 250 2.98 -2.68 20.09
C SER A 250 1.64 -2.96 20.76
N THR A 251 1.15 -1.99 21.52
CA THR A 251 -0.19 -2.03 22.12
C THR A 251 -1.26 -1.48 21.19
N PHE A 252 -0.88 -0.98 20.01
CA PHE A 252 -1.82 -0.51 18.99
C PHE A 252 -2.63 -1.67 18.40
N THR A 253 -3.94 -1.53 18.38
CA THR A 253 -4.86 -2.58 17.88
C THR A 253 -5.65 -2.17 16.65
N ALA A 254 -5.48 -0.94 16.16
CA ALA A 254 -6.31 -0.34 15.11
C ALA A 254 -7.83 -0.40 15.40
N GLY A 255 -8.22 -0.47 16.67
CA GLY A 255 -9.61 -0.63 17.10
C GLY A 255 -10.18 -2.06 16.94
N LEU A 256 -9.34 -3.04 16.66
CA LEU A 256 -9.70 -4.45 16.68
C LEU A 256 -9.81 -4.97 18.13
N GLN A 257 -10.49 -6.10 18.29
CA GLN A 257 -10.46 -6.80 19.57
C GLN A 257 -9.00 -7.18 19.88
N PRO A 258 -8.57 -7.04 21.15
CA PRO A 258 -7.18 -7.32 21.55
C PRO A 258 -6.70 -8.72 21.18
N SER A 259 -7.56 -9.73 21.23
CA SER A 259 -7.26 -11.11 20.82
C SER A 259 -6.96 -11.23 19.34
N ASP A 260 -7.70 -10.51 18.50
CA ASP A 260 -7.51 -10.53 17.04
C ASP A 260 -6.25 -9.75 16.65
N ALA A 261 -6.06 -8.58 17.25
CA ALA A 261 -4.84 -7.81 17.02
C ALA A 261 -3.58 -8.62 17.39
N ARG A 262 -3.58 -9.27 18.57
CA ARG A 262 -2.48 -10.12 19.03
C ARG A 262 -2.23 -11.31 18.09
N PHE A 263 -3.29 -11.95 17.61
CA PHE A 263 -3.19 -13.04 16.64
C PHE A 263 -2.53 -12.56 15.34
N LEU A 264 -3.00 -11.45 14.76
CA LEU A 264 -2.48 -10.90 13.51
C LEU A 264 -1.02 -10.42 13.65
N GLN A 265 -0.66 -9.82 14.79
CA GLN A 265 0.72 -9.47 15.11
C GLN A 265 1.62 -10.72 15.14
N GLY A 266 1.16 -11.81 15.76
CA GLY A 266 1.91 -13.07 15.82
C GLY A 266 2.10 -13.71 14.44
N VAL A 267 1.06 -13.72 13.61
CA VAL A 267 1.15 -14.21 12.23
C VAL A 267 2.15 -13.38 11.41
N ALA A 268 2.06 -12.06 11.49
CA ALA A 268 2.99 -11.17 10.79
C ALA A 268 4.44 -11.41 11.22
N HIS A 269 4.68 -11.54 12.54
CA HIS A 269 6.01 -11.84 13.06
C HIS A 269 6.55 -13.16 12.50
N ALA A 270 5.77 -14.24 12.55
CA ALA A 270 6.19 -15.54 12.05
C ALA A 270 6.58 -15.50 10.57
N ILE A 271 5.77 -14.87 9.73
CA ILE A 271 6.03 -14.76 8.28
C ILE A 271 7.27 -13.92 7.99
N VAL A 272 7.47 -12.80 8.71
CA VAL A 272 8.68 -11.96 8.53
C VAL A 272 9.93 -12.74 8.93
N GLN A 273 9.89 -13.54 9.99
CA GLN A 273 11.01 -14.39 10.40
C GLN A 273 11.28 -15.52 9.40
N GLU A 274 10.22 -16.20 8.93
CA GLU A 274 10.34 -17.31 7.98
C GLU A 274 10.93 -16.87 6.63
N THR A 275 10.48 -15.72 6.12
CA THR A 275 10.93 -15.20 4.83
C THR A 275 12.28 -14.49 4.90
N GLN A 276 12.82 -14.27 6.10
CA GLN A 276 14.10 -13.60 6.35
C GLN A 276 14.25 -12.27 5.61
N VAL A 277 13.12 -11.58 5.35
CA VAL A 277 13.14 -10.29 4.70
C VAL A 277 13.79 -9.27 5.63
N SER A 278 14.89 -8.72 5.18
CA SER A 278 15.57 -7.61 5.86
C SER A 278 15.84 -6.50 4.85
N LEU A 279 15.74 -5.28 5.31
CA LEU A 279 16.25 -4.14 4.56
C LEU A 279 17.75 -4.01 4.83
N PRO A 280 18.54 -3.54 3.86
CA PRO A 280 19.92 -3.13 4.12
C PRO A 280 19.95 -2.16 5.30
N ALA A 281 21.02 -2.20 6.09
CA ALA A 281 21.12 -1.33 7.27
C ALA A 281 20.92 0.13 6.88
N VAL A 282 19.78 0.70 7.25
CA VAL A 282 19.53 2.13 7.08
C VAL A 282 20.40 2.85 8.10
N PRO A 283 21.30 3.77 7.69
CA PRO A 283 22.12 4.52 8.63
C PRO A 283 21.23 5.21 9.65
N ARG A 284 21.35 4.85 10.94
CA ARG A 284 20.55 5.44 12.03
C ARG A 284 20.87 6.92 12.31
N SER A 285 21.87 7.49 11.61
CA SER A 285 22.31 8.87 11.77
C SER A 285 22.86 9.41 10.46
N ALA A 286 22.00 9.95 9.61
CA ALA A 286 22.43 11.04 8.77
C ALA A 286 22.22 12.34 9.60
N THR A 287 23.21 12.72 10.41
CA THR A 287 23.37 14.10 10.84
C THR A 287 23.48 14.91 9.57
N PHE A 288 22.48 15.70 9.29
CA PHE A 288 22.50 16.65 8.18
C PHE A 288 23.63 17.65 8.48
N ALA A 289 24.73 17.59 7.71
CA ALA A 289 25.63 18.70 7.60
C ALA A 289 24.80 19.87 7.03
N THR A 290 24.51 20.86 7.87
CA THR A 290 24.09 22.16 7.42
C THR A 290 25.26 22.71 6.60
N GLY A 291 25.11 22.69 5.28
CA GLY A 291 26.02 23.41 4.40
C GLY A 291 25.96 24.91 4.67
N PRO A 292 27.04 25.62 4.36
CA PRO A 292 27.26 27.02 4.74
C PRO A 292 26.21 27.96 4.14
#